data_374519e943eeff33f2da365d7585ad5f
#
_entry.id   374519e943eeff33f2da365d7585ad5f
#
_cell.length_a   1.000
_cell.length_b   1.000
_cell.length_c   1.000
_cell.angle_alpha   90.00
_cell.angle_beta   90.00
_cell.angle_gamma   90.00
#
_symmetry.space_group_name_H-M   'P 1'
#
loop_
_entity.id
_entity.type
_entity.pdbx_description
1 polymer ?
#
loop_
_entity_poly.entity_id
_entity_poly.type
_entity_poly.pdbx_seq_one_letter_code
_entity_poly.pdbx_strand_id
1 'polypeptide(L)'
;MPFVAEQSTESSHGTRQSRVWNEVVIVGLGPGDPNHLTARAAAIITDAASAGQLVLRTRIHPTVDKWPLLATAPSFDHIYEQATDFDTVYRDIVDAILVRIRQPSDTPLVYAVPGHPSIGEATVLRLREACRDRGITVTIVAGLSFIDAIAPLLDVDVADGLHIVDALSISRIDPTIPVLVCQIHSRRVATHVKLTLASHYPDTHPVMIVQAAGVSGQMRTRTVELWELDHRDDLDHLTTVFVKPLEPLAAVREPATLALVMARLRAEDGCPWDREQTHESLRRFLLEETYEALEKLDAGDVSGLEEELGDILLQIVFHSQIASETGTFDFGDVVAGIVSKMVRRHPHVFGDAVATTTDAVLQNWEATKRAERDSAADTEAGVPVRKSMLDGVPRSLPALAQSQSIQDRAARVGFDWPDITGVLDKIVEEARELTEANDAERASEVGDLFFTLVNLSRRLGVDAEESLRGSANRFRARFGHVEASVATRGVDWSTLDASELDNMWNDAKRATATRTFPSHDSGPYQASPEGSDTVVR
;
A
#
# COMPACT_ATOMS: atom_id res chain seq x y z
N MET A 1 -55.67 -1.47 28.09
CA MET A 1 -55.67 -1.77 29.53
C MET A 1 -54.75 -0.78 30.19
N PRO A 2 -55.20 0.11 31.07
CA PRO A 2 -54.36 1.12 31.72
C PRO A 2 -53.65 0.52 32.94
N PHE A 3 -52.37 0.78 33.06
CA PHE A 3 -51.61 0.52 34.28
C PHE A 3 -51.94 1.57 35.35
N VAL A 4 -52.42 1.09 36.48
CA VAL A 4 -52.72 1.87 37.69
C VAL A 4 -51.40 2.14 38.42
N ALA A 5 -51.14 3.40 38.72
CA ALA A 5 -50.05 3.83 39.58
C ALA A 5 -50.45 3.66 41.04
N GLU A 6 -49.75 2.82 41.81
CA GLU A 6 -49.80 2.86 43.26
C GLU A 6 -48.81 3.93 43.77
N GLN A 7 -49.36 4.97 44.40
CA GLN A 7 -48.60 5.93 45.21
C GLN A 7 -48.39 5.34 46.61
N SER A 8 -47.14 5.02 46.94
CA SER A 8 -46.74 4.85 48.33
C SER A 8 -45.88 6.06 48.75
N THR A 9 -46.51 6.96 49.54
CA THR A 9 -45.83 7.99 50.29
C THR A 9 -45.19 7.39 51.54
N GLU A 10 -43.86 7.27 51.54
CA GLU A 10 -43.08 7.19 52.79
C GLU A 10 -41.95 8.22 52.74
N SER A 11 -42.13 9.30 53.52
CA SER A 11 -41.11 10.28 53.86
C SER A 11 -40.13 9.67 54.88
N SER A 12 -38.98 9.19 54.45
CA SER A 12 -37.85 8.95 55.32
C SER A 12 -36.71 9.92 54.98
N HIS A 13 -36.46 10.87 55.86
CA HIS A 13 -35.24 11.67 55.89
C HIS A 13 -34.08 10.75 56.30
N GLY A 14 -33.60 9.91 55.37
CA GLY A 14 -32.35 9.18 55.50
C GLY A 14 -31.24 10.01 54.87
N THR A 15 -30.20 10.32 55.61
CA THR A 15 -28.92 10.83 55.10
C THR A 15 -28.47 9.95 53.94
N ARG A 16 -28.53 10.47 52.70
CA ARG A 16 -27.99 9.78 51.53
C ARG A 16 -26.48 9.54 51.76
N GLN A 17 -26.12 8.30 52.03
CA GLN A 17 -24.71 7.91 52.03
C GLN A 17 -24.18 7.99 50.58
N SER A 18 -23.22 8.87 50.36
CA SER A 18 -22.53 8.98 49.06
C SER A 18 -21.95 7.65 48.66
N ARG A 19 -22.29 7.19 47.48
CA ARG A 19 -21.90 5.89 46.92
C ARG A 19 -20.75 6.09 45.91
N VAL A 20 -19.80 5.19 45.87
CA VAL A 20 -18.84 5.12 44.75
C VAL A 20 -19.56 4.49 43.56
N TRP A 21 -19.72 5.25 42.51
CA TRP A 21 -20.32 4.77 41.26
C TRP A 21 -19.29 3.99 40.45
N ASN A 22 -19.71 2.84 39.90
CA ASN A 22 -18.92 2.06 38.96
C ASN A 22 -19.43 2.32 37.53
N GLU A 23 -19.71 3.57 37.23
CA GLU A 23 -20.29 4.02 35.95
C GLU A 23 -19.78 5.41 35.59
N VAL A 24 -19.56 5.62 34.29
CA VAL A 24 -19.36 6.93 33.67
C VAL A 24 -20.33 7.10 32.50
N VAL A 25 -20.99 8.27 32.44
CA VAL A 25 -21.87 8.61 31.34
C VAL A 25 -21.15 9.58 30.40
N ILE A 26 -21.04 9.24 29.13
CA ILE A 26 -20.39 10.07 28.11
C ILE A 26 -21.47 10.68 27.24
N VAL A 27 -21.44 12.02 27.10
CA VAL A 27 -22.51 12.79 26.43
C VAL A 27 -21.92 13.67 25.33
N GLY A 28 -22.53 13.65 24.15
CA GLY A 28 -22.17 14.57 23.06
C GLY A 28 -22.79 15.96 23.22
N LEU A 29 -21.98 16.99 23.01
CA LEU A 29 -22.42 18.41 23.02
C LEU A 29 -22.97 18.88 21.66
N GLY A 30 -23.07 18.00 20.68
CA GLY A 30 -23.43 18.35 19.31
C GLY A 30 -22.34 19.15 18.58
N PRO A 31 -22.57 19.54 17.32
CA PRO A 31 -21.56 20.20 16.49
C PRO A 31 -21.31 21.68 16.79
N GLY A 32 -22.08 22.30 17.72
CA GLY A 32 -21.80 23.68 18.13
C GLY A 32 -23.02 24.59 18.29
N ASP A 33 -24.23 24.11 18.05
CA ASP A 33 -25.46 24.82 18.40
C ASP A 33 -26.18 24.08 19.53
N PRO A 34 -26.57 24.77 20.63
CA PRO A 34 -27.35 24.16 21.71
C PRO A 34 -28.65 23.48 21.23
N ASN A 35 -29.24 23.95 20.14
CA ASN A 35 -30.44 23.35 19.54
C ASN A 35 -30.15 21.96 18.92
N HIS A 36 -28.90 21.62 18.73
CA HIS A 36 -28.47 20.30 18.27
C HIS A 36 -28.23 19.29 19.41
N LEU A 37 -28.44 19.73 20.67
CA LEU A 37 -28.46 18.80 21.79
C LEU A 37 -29.74 17.95 21.75
N THR A 38 -29.59 16.64 21.93
CA THR A 38 -30.78 15.83 22.17
C THR A 38 -31.40 16.17 23.52
N ALA A 39 -32.72 16.09 23.67
CA ALA A 39 -33.41 16.35 24.92
C ALA A 39 -32.82 15.51 26.08
N ARG A 40 -32.44 14.27 25.80
CA ARG A 40 -31.80 13.37 26.77
C ARG A 40 -30.41 13.88 27.19
N ALA A 41 -29.60 14.32 26.25
CA ALA A 41 -28.28 14.87 26.55
C ALA A 41 -28.39 16.14 27.40
N ALA A 42 -29.30 17.05 27.05
CA ALA A 42 -29.53 18.28 27.80
C ALA A 42 -29.99 18.02 29.25
N ALA A 43 -30.91 17.08 29.47
CA ALA A 43 -31.35 16.69 30.80
C ALA A 43 -30.19 16.14 31.66
N ILE A 44 -29.44 15.17 31.13
CA ILE A 44 -28.29 14.55 31.84
C ILE A 44 -27.23 15.58 32.19
N ILE A 45 -26.90 16.49 31.28
CA ILE A 45 -25.92 17.56 31.51
C ILE A 45 -26.40 18.50 32.61
N THR A 46 -27.68 18.88 32.60
CA THR A 46 -28.29 19.78 33.61
C THR A 46 -28.25 19.14 34.98
N ASP A 47 -28.65 17.88 35.11
CA ASP A 47 -28.65 17.14 36.36
C ASP A 47 -27.23 16.97 36.91
N ALA A 48 -26.29 16.58 36.06
CA ALA A 48 -24.89 16.39 36.42
C ALA A 48 -24.19 17.69 36.82
N ALA A 49 -24.47 18.79 36.13
CA ALA A 49 -23.96 20.10 36.51
C ALA A 49 -24.45 20.54 37.89
N SER A 50 -25.74 20.34 38.17
CA SER A 50 -26.35 20.63 39.47
C SER A 50 -25.78 19.78 40.60
N ALA A 51 -25.39 18.54 40.30
CA ALA A 51 -24.75 17.60 41.25
C ALA A 51 -23.22 17.79 41.37
N GLY A 52 -22.59 18.67 40.60
CA GLY A 52 -21.14 18.83 40.55
C GLY A 52 -20.40 17.65 39.92
N GLN A 53 -21.10 16.82 39.14
CA GLN A 53 -20.59 15.58 38.51
C GLN A 53 -20.41 15.75 37.00
N LEU A 54 -20.40 16.95 36.45
CA LEU A 54 -20.11 17.26 35.06
C LEU A 54 -18.63 17.60 34.87
N VAL A 55 -18.00 17.07 33.84
CA VAL A 55 -16.69 17.51 33.35
C VAL A 55 -16.72 17.59 31.82
N LEU A 56 -16.17 18.68 31.28
CA LEU A 56 -16.05 18.88 29.85
C LEU A 56 -14.68 18.40 29.35
N ARG A 57 -14.64 17.86 28.17
CA ARG A 57 -13.37 17.64 27.48
C ARG A 57 -12.61 18.95 27.26
N THR A 58 -13.33 19.95 26.76
CA THR A 58 -12.82 21.30 26.54
C THR A 58 -13.94 22.30 26.68
N ARG A 59 -13.62 23.53 27.10
CA ARG A 59 -14.52 24.69 27.06
C ARG A 59 -14.51 25.37 25.69
N ILE A 60 -13.48 25.12 24.86
CA ILE A 60 -13.37 25.72 23.53
C ILE A 60 -14.34 25.01 22.58
N HIS A 61 -15.64 25.32 22.75
CA HIS A 61 -16.70 24.72 21.95
C HIS A 61 -17.90 25.67 21.84
N PRO A 62 -18.47 25.93 20.65
CA PRO A 62 -19.53 26.92 20.46
C PRO A 62 -20.81 26.66 21.28
N THR A 63 -21.11 25.38 21.59
CA THR A 63 -22.23 25.05 22.49
C THR A 63 -21.97 25.54 23.91
N VAL A 64 -20.72 25.50 24.39
CA VAL A 64 -20.34 25.96 25.73
C VAL A 64 -20.51 27.46 25.83
N ASP A 65 -20.09 28.22 24.81
CA ASP A 65 -20.22 29.68 24.77
C ASP A 65 -21.69 30.14 24.82
N LYS A 66 -22.59 29.37 24.22
CA LYS A 66 -24.02 29.70 24.10
C LYS A 66 -24.87 29.13 25.22
N TRP A 67 -24.31 28.24 26.07
CA TRP A 67 -25.06 27.65 27.19
C TRP A 67 -24.42 27.99 28.55
N PRO A 68 -24.91 29.01 29.28
CA PRO A 68 -24.29 29.53 30.52
C PRO A 68 -24.02 28.45 31.59
N LEU A 69 -24.82 27.38 31.62
CA LEU A 69 -24.65 26.26 32.54
C LEU A 69 -23.28 25.59 32.41
N LEU A 70 -22.74 25.55 31.20
CA LEU A 70 -21.45 24.90 30.91
C LEU A 70 -20.24 25.80 31.18
N ALA A 71 -20.44 27.12 31.24
CA ALA A 71 -19.34 28.09 31.35
C ALA A 71 -18.48 27.89 32.60
N THR A 72 -19.09 27.39 33.70
CA THR A 72 -18.40 27.14 34.98
C THR A 72 -18.03 25.70 35.23
N ALA A 73 -18.39 24.77 34.32
CA ALA A 73 -18.06 23.36 34.47
C ALA A 73 -16.55 23.13 34.39
N PRO A 74 -16.00 22.22 35.20
CA PRO A 74 -14.61 21.82 35.08
C PRO A 74 -14.31 21.28 33.67
N SER A 75 -13.07 21.50 33.16
CA SER A 75 -12.62 21.02 31.86
C SER A 75 -11.18 20.52 31.93
N PHE A 76 -10.76 19.88 30.87
CA PHE A 76 -9.38 19.37 30.71
C PHE A 76 -8.49 20.27 29.83
N ASP A 77 -8.89 21.54 29.60
CA ASP A 77 -8.12 22.47 28.77
C ASP A 77 -6.68 22.64 29.27
N HIS A 78 -6.46 22.64 30.58
CA HIS A 78 -5.13 22.72 31.18
C HIS A 78 -4.19 21.57 30.79
N ILE A 79 -4.72 20.38 30.46
CA ILE A 79 -3.92 19.25 29.99
C ILE A 79 -3.41 19.53 28.57
N TYR A 80 -4.25 20.14 27.73
CA TYR A 80 -3.85 20.55 26.37
C TYR A 80 -2.73 21.60 26.38
N GLU A 81 -2.76 22.52 27.35
CA GLU A 81 -1.76 23.59 27.49
C GLU A 81 -0.38 23.06 27.93
N GLN A 82 -0.33 21.94 28.63
CA GLN A 82 0.89 21.39 29.24
C GLN A 82 1.53 20.26 28.44
N ALA A 83 0.78 19.59 27.59
CA ALA A 83 1.27 18.42 26.86
C ALA A 83 2.03 18.79 25.57
N THR A 84 2.99 17.95 25.21
CA THR A 84 3.80 18.10 24.00
C THR A 84 3.23 17.37 22.79
N ASP A 85 2.33 16.41 23.03
CA ASP A 85 1.71 15.58 21.99
C ASP A 85 0.30 15.15 22.38
N PHE A 86 -0.52 14.80 21.39
CA PHE A 86 -1.91 14.41 21.60
C PHE A 86 -2.09 13.08 22.33
N ASP A 87 -1.17 12.14 22.18
CA ASP A 87 -1.24 10.84 22.85
C ASP A 87 -1.14 11.00 24.37
N THR A 88 -0.26 11.86 24.80
CA THR A 88 -0.11 12.25 26.23
C THR A 88 -1.38 12.94 26.72
N VAL A 89 -1.94 13.90 25.96
CA VAL A 89 -3.20 14.56 26.31
C VAL A 89 -4.31 13.53 26.56
N TYR A 90 -4.51 12.61 25.63
CA TYR A 90 -5.62 11.65 25.71
C TYR A 90 -5.46 10.68 26.87
N ARG A 91 -4.22 10.23 27.16
CA ARG A 91 -3.90 9.37 28.31
C ARG A 91 -4.20 10.11 29.61
N ASP A 92 -3.70 11.33 29.77
CA ASP A 92 -3.81 12.10 31.00
C ASP A 92 -5.28 12.49 31.30
N ILE A 93 -6.08 12.77 30.28
CA ILE A 93 -7.54 12.98 30.40
C ILE A 93 -8.20 11.69 30.92
N VAL A 94 -7.89 10.53 30.34
CA VAL A 94 -8.45 9.25 30.76
C VAL A 94 -8.12 8.96 32.22
N ASP A 95 -6.86 9.15 32.62
CA ASP A 95 -6.41 8.95 34.00
C ASP A 95 -7.13 9.89 34.99
N ALA A 96 -7.29 11.15 34.63
CA ALA A 96 -8.04 12.13 35.44
C ALA A 96 -9.52 11.73 35.60
N ILE A 97 -10.17 11.23 34.54
CA ILE A 97 -11.54 10.72 34.60
C ILE A 97 -11.63 9.50 35.53
N LEU A 98 -10.70 8.53 35.40
CA LEU A 98 -10.67 7.32 36.23
C LEU A 98 -10.47 7.65 37.71
N VAL A 99 -9.71 8.68 38.05
CA VAL A 99 -9.56 9.18 39.43
C VAL A 99 -10.89 9.77 39.92
N ARG A 100 -11.60 10.54 39.11
CA ARG A 100 -12.89 11.17 39.50
C ARG A 100 -14.01 10.14 39.69
N ILE A 101 -14.08 9.09 38.86
CA ILE A 101 -15.10 8.03 39.00
C ILE A 101 -15.03 7.36 40.39
N ARG A 102 -13.84 7.28 40.99
CA ARG A 102 -13.62 6.65 42.30
C ARG A 102 -14.02 7.52 43.47
N GLN A 103 -14.35 8.78 43.25
CA GLN A 103 -14.80 9.69 44.31
C GLN A 103 -16.26 9.41 44.68
N PRO A 104 -16.59 9.33 45.97
CA PRO A 104 -17.98 9.17 46.41
C PRO A 104 -18.86 10.31 45.91
N SER A 105 -20.01 9.96 45.31
CA SER A 105 -20.97 10.96 44.83
C SER A 105 -22.40 10.41 44.84
N ASP A 106 -23.39 11.27 44.66
CA ASP A 106 -24.81 10.89 44.60
C ASP A 106 -25.26 10.46 43.19
N THR A 107 -24.46 10.80 42.18
CA THR A 107 -24.77 10.51 40.76
C THR A 107 -23.49 10.09 40.02
N PRO A 108 -23.58 9.33 38.90
CA PRO A 108 -22.44 9.00 38.06
C PRO A 108 -21.74 10.25 37.51
N LEU A 109 -20.43 10.11 37.25
CA LEU A 109 -19.67 11.13 36.52
C LEU A 109 -20.19 11.25 35.09
N VAL A 110 -20.42 12.46 34.63
CA VAL A 110 -20.78 12.77 33.24
C VAL A 110 -19.61 13.46 32.56
N TYR A 111 -19.11 12.84 31.51
CA TYR A 111 -18.06 13.38 30.65
C TYR A 111 -18.66 13.89 29.35
N ALA A 112 -18.67 15.19 29.15
CA ALA A 112 -19.23 15.82 27.98
C ALA A 112 -18.14 16.15 26.95
N VAL A 113 -18.36 15.71 25.71
CA VAL A 113 -17.41 15.83 24.60
C VAL A 113 -18.00 16.60 23.43
N PRO A 114 -17.21 17.29 22.61
CA PRO A 114 -17.65 17.90 21.35
C PRO A 114 -18.30 16.88 20.42
N GLY A 115 -19.30 17.32 19.64
CA GLY A 115 -19.94 16.50 18.63
C GLY A 115 -20.64 15.25 19.17
N HIS A 116 -20.41 14.11 18.51
CA HIS A 116 -20.91 12.79 18.91
C HIS A 116 -19.80 11.98 19.59
N PRO A 117 -20.05 11.33 20.73
CA PRO A 117 -19.00 10.62 21.50
C PRO A 117 -18.23 9.52 20.75
N SER A 118 -18.78 9.01 19.66
CA SER A 118 -18.15 7.94 18.87
C SER A 118 -17.56 8.42 17.55
N ILE A 119 -17.48 9.73 17.31
CA ILE A 119 -17.02 10.30 16.04
C ILE A 119 -15.93 11.34 16.30
N GLY A 120 -14.70 11.06 15.89
CA GLY A 120 -13.57 11.96 16.08
C GLY A 120 -13.12 12.13 17.53
N GLU A 121 -13.46 11.21 18.43
CA GLU A 121 -13.23 11.30 19.87
C GLU A 121 -12.30 10.19 20.40
N ALA A 122 -10.99 10.36 20.21
CA ALA A 122 -9.97 9.41 20.64
C ALA A 122 -10.00 9.15 22.16
N THR A 123 -10.31 10.17 22.99
CA THR A 123 -10.42 10.04 24.45
C THR A 123 -11.52 9.07 24.86
N VAL A 124 -12.63 9.04 24.12
CA VAL A 124 -13.76 8.13 24.41
C VAL A 124 -13.39 6.68 24.13
N LEU A 125 -12.69 6.40 23.04
CA LEU A 125 -12.23 5.03 22.74
C LEU A 125 -11.30 4.51 23.84
N ARG A 126 -10.28 5.29 24.21
CA ARG A 126 -9.32 4.95 25.28
C ARG A 126 -9.99 4.80 26.66
N LEU A 127 -10.94 5.69 26.97
CA LEU A 127 -11.68 5.62 28.22
C LEU A 127 -12.53 4.35 28.29
N ARG A 128 -13.21 3.97 27.21
CA ARG A 128 -13.98 2.72 27.13
C ARG A 128 -13.12 1.47 27.36
N GLU A 129 -11.93 1.43 26.77
CA GLU A 129 -10.97 0.36 26.97
C GLU A 129 -10.51 0.31 28.42
N ALA A 130 -10.03 1.42 28.97
CA ALA A 130 -9.57 1.52 30.36
C ALA A 130 -10.66 1.21 31.40
N CYS A 131 -11.92 1.53 31.10
CA CYS A 131 -13.08 1.19 31.93
C CYS A 131 -13.41 -0.30 31.84
N ARG A 132 -13.35 -0.90 30.67
CA ARG A 132 -13.56 -2.35 30.49
C ARG A 132 -12.60 -3.17 31.33
N ASP A 133 -11.32 -2.83 31.31
CA ASP A 133 -10.28 -3.51 32.09
C ASP A 133 -10.49 -3.42 33.61
N ARG A 134 -11.26 -2.42 34.06
CA ARG A 134 -11.54 -2.14 35.47
C ARG A 134 -12.97 -2.49 35.89
N GLY A 135 -13.76 -3.08 35.00
CA GLY A 135 -15.16 -3.42 35.25
C GLY A 135 -16.06 -2.21 35.48
N ILE A 136 -15.70 -1.03 34.94
CA ILE A 136 -16.49 0.20 35.03
C ILE A 136 -17.48 0.25 33.87
N THR A 137 -18.75 0.50 34.15
CA THR A 137 -19.79 0.63 33.14
C THR A 137 -19.64 1.97 32.40
N VAL A 138 -19.70 1.94 31.08
CA VAL A 138 -19.69 3.13 30.23
C VAL A 138 -21.02 3.23 29.52
N THR A 139 -21.78 4.29 29.81
CA THR A 139 -23.03 4.63 29.12
C THR A 139 -22.77 5.77 28.13
N ILE A 140 -23.02 5.53 26.84
CA ILE A 140 -22.91 6.55 25.79
C ILE A 140 -24.28 7.12 25.48
N VAL A 141 -24.40 8.44 25.57
CA VAL A 141 -25.57 9.19 25.16
C VAL A 141 -25.26 9.83 23.80
N ALA A 142 -25.93 9.35 22.77
CA ALA A 142 -25.76 9.85 21.42
C ALA A 142 -26.09 11.35 21.31
N GLY A 143 -25.31 12.05 20.52
CA GLY A 143 -25.51 13.43 20.09
C GLY A 143 -25.52 13.53 18.57
N LEU A 144 -25.81 14.71 18.02
CA LEU A 144 -25.53 14.99 16.61
C LEU A 144 -24.03 15.23 16.43
N SER A 145 -23.50 14.80 15.28
CA SER A 145 -22.12 15.05 14.88
C SER A 145 -22.04 16.21 13.88
N PHE A 146 -20.82 16.64 13.56
CA PHE A 146 -20.60 17.55 12.43
C PHE A 146 -21.02 16.94 11.10
N ILE A 147 -21.03 15.59 10.97
CA ILE A 147 -21.50 14.88 9.78
C ILE A 147 -22.97 15.15 9.53
N ASP A 148 -23.81 15.11 10.58
CA ASP A 148 -25.25 15.40 10.48
C ASP A 148 -25.50 16.84 10.00
N ALA A 149 -24.60 17.76 10.34
CA ALA A 149 -24.68 19.15 9.90
C ALA A 149 -24.15 19.37 8.47
N ILE A 150 -23.22 18.52 8.01
CA ILE A 150 -22.65 18.59 6.66
C ILE A 150 -23.48 17.81 5.66
N ALA A 151 -24.05 16.67 6.03
CA ALA A 151 -24.79 15.78 5.13
C ALA A 151 -25.83 16.50 4.23
N PRO A 152 -26.60 17.49 4.72
CA PRO A 152 -27.53 18.25 3.86
C PRO A 152 -26.86 19.11 2.79
N LEU A 153 -25.53 19.32 2.88
CA LEU A 153 -24.76 20.09 1.89
C LEU A 153 -24.14 19.20 0.80
N LEU A 154 -24.16 17.87 1.02
CA LEU A 154 -23.57 16.90 0.11
C LEU A 154 -24.64 16.47 -0.89
N ASP A 155 -24.29 16.48 -2.17
CA ASP A 155 -25.15 15.94 -3.24
C ASP A 155 -24.99 14.40 -3.33
N VAL A 156 -24.85 13.72 -2.18
CA VAL A 156 -24.66 12.26 -2.10
C VAL A 156 -25.48 11.71 -0.94
N ASP A 157 -25.98 10.48 -1.06
CA ASP A 157 -26.55 9.76 0.08
C ASP A 157 -25.39 9.16 0.90
N VAL A 158 -25.32 9.50 2.17
CA VAL A 158 -24.28 8.95 3.07
C VAL A 158 -24.39 7.41 3.19
N ALA A 159 -25.59 6.85 2.96
CA ALA A 159 -25.82 5.41 2.98
C ALA A 159 -25.18 4.69 1.77
N ASP A 160 -24.95 5.38 0.66
CA ASP A 160 -24.25 4.83 -0.52
C ASP A 160 -22.74 4.73 -0.30
N GLY A 161 -22.24 5.27 0.80
CA GLY A 161 -20.85 5.27 1.22
C GLY A 161 -20.30 6.69 1.40
N LEU A 162 -19.65 6.92 2.51
CA LEU A 162 -18.89 8.14 2.81
C LEU A 162 -17.66 7.74 3.61
N HIS A 163 -16.48 7.99 3.07
CA HIS A 163 -15.23 7.75 3.77
C HIS A 163 -14.89 8.97 4.63
N ILE A 164 -14.96 8.80 5.95
CA ILE A 164 -14.66 9.86 6.93
C ILE A 164 -13.26 9.60 7.48
N VAL A 165 -12.37 10.56 7.29
CA VAL A 165 -10.97 10.44 7.71
C VAL A 165 -10.53 11.65 8.51
N ASP A 166 -9.63 11.42 9.47
CA ASP A 166 -8.94 12.48 10.20
C ASP A 166 -7.74 12.97 9.37
N ALA A 167 -7.61 14.27 9.22
CA ALA A 167 -6.52 14.89 8.44
C ALA A 167 -5.12 14.53 8.95
N LEU A 168 -4.97 14.19 10.24
CA LEU A 168 -3.69 13.82 10.84
C LEU A 168 -3.31 12.36 10.57
N SER A 169 -4.28 11.51 10.23
CA SER A 169 -4.08 10.08 9.99
C SER A 169 -4.45 9.63 8.57
N ILE A 170 -4.74 10.57 7.68
CA ILE A 170 -5.05 10.27 6.28
C ILE A 170 -3.85 9.60 5.61
N SER A 171 -4.03 8.37 5.14
CA SER A 171 -2.95 7.61 4.50
C SER A 171 -3.41 6.87 3.24
N ARG A 172 -4.67 6.46 3.20
CA ARG A 172 -5.25 5.73 2.08
C ARG A 172 -6.70 6.14 1.87
N ILE A 173 -7.04 6.45 0.65
CA ILE A 173 -8.41 6.78 0.22
C ILE A 173 -8.75 5.99 -1.04
N ASP A 174 -10.04 5.75 -1.23
CA ASP A 174 -10.59 5.27 -2.48
C ASP A 174 -11.22 6.50 -3.17
N PRO A 175 -10.68 6.95 -4.31
CA PRO A 175 -11.17 8.16 -4.96
C PRO A 175 -12.53 7.97 -5.66
N THR A 176 -13.06 6.76 -5.72
CA THR A 176 -14.40 6.46 -6.27
C THR A 176 -15.50 6.56 -5.23
N ILE A 177 -15.14 6.79 -3.96
CA ILE A 177 -16.06 7.00 -2.84
C ILE A 177 -15.94 8.45 -2.36
N PRO A 178 -17.04 9.14 -2.00
CA PRO A 178 -16.98 10.47 -1.40
C PRO A 178 -16.12 10.47 -0.14
N VAL A 179 -15.26 11.46 0.02
CA VAL A 179 -14.35 11.58 1.20
C VAL A 179 -14.66 12.83 2.00
N LEU A 180 -14.76 12.69 3.30
CA LEU A 180 -14.90 13.78 4.26
C LEU A 180 -13.67 13.81 5.17
N VAL A 181 -12.78 14.78 4.96
CA VAL A 181 -11.55 14.95 5.75
C VAL A 181 -11.82 15.97 6.84
N CYS A 182 -11.76 15.53 8.09
CA CYS A 182 -12.01 16.39 9.25
C CYS A 182 -10.71 16.85 9.93
N GLN A 183 -10.82 17.88 10.80
CA GLN A 183 -9.72 18.44 11.61
C GLN A 183 -8.59 19.11 10.80
N ILE A 184 -8.92 19.82 9.74
CA ILE A 184 -7.94 20.59 8.96
C ILE A 184 -7.68 21.94 9.62
N HIS A 185 -7.03 21.93 10.78
CA HIS A 185 -6.92 23.07 11.69
C HIS A 185 -5.77 24.04 11.36
N SER A 186 -4.98 23.78 10.36
CA SER A 186 -3.85 24.63 10.00
C SER A 186 -3.42 24.44 8.53
N ARG A 187 -2.72 25.44 7.99
CA ARG A 187 -2.12 25.36 6.65
C ARG A 187 -1.22 24.12 6.47
N ARG A 188 -0.40 23.77 7.48
CA ARG A 188 0.46 22.59 7.44
C ARG A 188 -0.34 21.29 7.27
N VAL A 189 -1.46 21.16 7.98
CA VAL A 189 -2.34 20.00 7.85
C VAL A 189 -3.02 20.00 6.49
N ALA A 190 -3.47 21.16 6.00
CA ALA A 190 -4.04 21.29 4.67
C ALA A 190 -3.04 20.89 3.56
N THR A 191 -1.75 21.25 3.70
CA THR A 191 -0.70 20.81 2.78
C THR A 191 -0.53 19.29 2.79
N HIS A 192 -0.53 18.67 3.97
CA HIS A 192 -0.45 17.21 4.09
C HIS A 192 -1.65 16.54 3.39
N VAL A 193 -2.85 17.00 3.68
CA VAL A 193 -4.09 16.51 3.05
C VAL A 193 -4.05 16.70 1.53
N LYS A 194 -3.67 17.89 1.05
CA LYS A 194 -3.52 18.18 -0.38
C LYS A 194 -2.59 17.20 -1.07
N LEU A 195 -1.39 16.98 -0.53
CA LEU A 195 -0.41 16.07 -1.11
C LEU A 195 -0.89 14.62 -1.14
N THR A 196 -1.59 14.19 -0.09
CA THR A 196 -2.19 12.85 -0.05
C THR A 196 -3.30 12.71 -1.10
N LEU A 197 -4.18 13.71 -1.21
CA LEU A 197 -5.26 13.70 -2.21
C LEU A 197 -4.73 13.80 -3.64
N ALA A 198 -3.69 14.59 -3.91
CA ALA A 198 -3.09 14.76 -5.23
C ALA A 198 -2.46 13.47 -5.80
N SER A 199 -2.20 12.45 -4.96
CA SER A 199 -1.80 11.12 -5.45
C SER A 199 -2.94 10.35 -6.12
N HIS A 200 -4.20 10.74 -5.90
CA HIS A 200 -5.39 10.07 -6.42
C HIS A 200 -6.23 10.96 -7.33
N TYR A 201 -6.31 12.26 -7.04
CA TYR A 201 -7.14 13.22 -7.76
C TYR A 201 -6.30 14.19 -8.61
N PRO A 202 -6.84 14.71 -9.71
CA PRO A 202 -6.23 15.83 -10.42
C PRO A 202 -6.08 17.08 -9.52
N ASP A 203 -5.06 17.88 -9.73
CA ASP A 203 -4.83 19.12 -8.99
C ASP A 203 -6.01 20.11 -9.09
N THR A 204 -6.72 20.09 -10.21
CA THR A 204 -7.91 20.92 -10.48
C THR A 204 -9.21 20.32 -9.95
N HIS A 205 -9.14 19.17 -9.27
CA HIS A 205 -10.36 18.54 -8.73
C HIS A 205 -11.03 19.45 -7.71
N PRO A 206 -12.37 19.70 -7.82
CA PRO A 206 -13.06 20.58 -6.90
C PRO A 206 -13.21 19.95 -5.53
N VAL A 207 -12.80 20.67 -4.49
CA VAL A 207 -12.97 20.29 -3.09
C VAL A 207 -13.81 21.34 -2.36
N MET A 208 -14.75 20.91 -1.53
CA MET A 208 -15.60 21.82 -0.75
C MET A 208 -15.07 21.94 0.67
N ILE A 209 -14.67 23.14 1.04
CA ILE A 209 -14.28 23.49 2.41
C ILE A 209 -15.55 23.88 3.17
N VAL A 210 -15.80 23.23 4.29
CA VAL A 210 -16.90 23.52 5.21
C VAL A 210 -16.32 23.95 6.55
N GLN A 211 -16.65 25.15 6.99
CA GLN A 211 -16.20 25.68 8.28
C GLN A 211 -17.39 25.85 9.23
N ALA A 212 -17.16 25.56 10.50
CA ALA A 212 -18.14 25.71 11.57
C ALA A 212 -19.50 25.03 11.26
N ALA A 213 -19.46 23.81 10.69
CA ALA A 213 -20.67 23.06 10.39
C ALA A 213 -21.52 22.84 11.65
N GLY A 214 -22.81 23.16 11.58
CA GLY A 214 -23.74 23.07 12.70
C GLY A 214 -23.60 24.17 13.74
N VAL A 215 -22.79 25.21 13.50
CA VAL A 215 -22.73 26.40 14.34
C VAL A 215 -23.60 27.49 13.73
N SER A 216 -24.74 27.77 14.37
CA SER A 216 -25.75 28.75 13.89
C SER A 216 -25.12 30.12 13.58
N GLY A 217 -25.32 30.60 12.36
CA GLY A 217 -24.85 31.90 11.88
C GLY A 217 -23.34 31.98 11.58
N GLN A 218 -22.58 30.89 11.74
CA GLN A 218 -21.13 30.87 11.48
C GLN A 218 -20.73 29.91 10.38
N MET A 219 -21.59 28.96 10.00
CA MET A 219 -21.30 28.00 8.95
C MET A 219 -20.97 28.69 7.62
N ARG A 220 -19.87 28.34 7.01
CA ARG A 220 -19.41 28.80 5.71
C ARG A 220 -19.02 27.64 4.83
N THR A 221 -19.36 27.73 3.55
CA THR A 221 -18.96 26.75 2.55
C THR A 221 -18.26 27.45 1.39
N ARG A 222 -17.25 26.80 0.83
CA ARG A 222 -16.54 27.29 -0.33
C ARG A 222 -16.00 26.11 -1.13
N THR A 223 -16.13 26.15 -2.42
CA THR A 223 -15.47 25.22 -3.33
C THR A 223 -14.23 25.87 -3.91
N VAL A 224 -13.11 25.15 -3.89
CA VAL A 224 -11.81 25.53 -4.46
C VAL A 224 -11.25 24.36 -5.25
N GLU A 225 -10.25 24.60 -6.08
CA GLU A 225 -9.46 23.51 -6.66
C GLU A 225 -8.52 22.90 -5.63
N LEU A 226 -8.21 21.61 -5.74
CA LEU A 226 -7.39 20.86 -4.76
C LEU A 226 -6.04 21.54 -4.50
N TRP A 227 -5.38 22.05 -5.53
CA TRP A 227 -4.09 22.74 -5.42
C TRP A 227 -4.15 24.02 -4.57
N GLU A 228 -5.34 24.65 -4.41
CA GLU A 228 -5.54 25.86 -3.63
C GLU A 228 -5.77 25.59 -2.14
N LEU A 229 -5.95 24.33 -1.74
CA LEU A 229 -6.41 23.98 -0.38
C LEU A 229 -5.52 24.55 0.73
N ASP A 230 -4.21 24.59 0.54
CA ASP A 230 -3.25 25.10 1.52
C ASP A 230 -2.86 26.58 1.33
N HIS A 231 -3.49 27.30 0.39
CA HIS A 231 -3.27 28.73 0.18
C HIS A 231 -4.12 29.61 1.11
N ARG A 232 -4.48 29.07 2.28
CA ARG A 232 -5.46 29.71 3.18
C ARG A 232 -4.91 29.87 4.59
N ASP A 233 -5.24 31.03 5.20
CA ASP A 233 -4.85 31.35 6.57
C ASP A 233 -6.06 31.29 7.54
N ASP A 234 -7.29 31.03 7.03
CA ASP A 234 -8.53 31.00 7.81
C ASP A 234 -8.97 29.57 8.22
N LEU A 235 -8.05 28.59 8.18
CA LEU A 235 -8.31 27.22 8.60
C LEU A 235 -8.25 27.09 10.13
N ASP A 236 -9.23 26.41 10.72
CA ASP A 236 -9.34 26.20 12.16
C ASP A 236 -9.81 24.76 12.49
N HIS A 237 -9.94 24.48 13.79
CA HIS A 237 -10.37 23.15 14.29
C HIS A 237 -11.82 22.77 13.91
N LEU A 238 -12.62 23.69 13.36
CA LEU A 238 -13.96 23.43 12.83
C LEU A 238 -13.98 23.29 11.31
N THR A 239 -12.81 23.18 10.68
CA THR A 239 -12.67 23.05 9.24
C THR A 239 -12.69 21.59 8.81
N THR A 240 -13.56 21.27 7.85
CA THR A 240 -13.70 19.96 7.20
C THR A 240 -13.68 20.15 5.69
N VAL A 241 -13.10 19.21 4.95
CA VAL A 241 -13.08 19.22 3.50
C VAL A 241 -13.85 18.01 2.97
N PHE A 242 -14.78 18.27 2.07
CA PHE A 242 -15.48 17.25 1.31
C PHE A 242 -14.88 17.16 -0.09
N VAL A 243 -14.57 15.96 -0.53
CA VAL A 243 -14.03 15.63 -1.85
C VAL A 243 -15.05 14.76 -2.57
N LYS A 244 -15.55 15.25 -3.71
CA LYS A 244 -16.45 14.46 -4.55
C LYS A 244 -15.72 13.26 -5.14
N PRO A 245 -16.39 12.12 -5.31
CA PRO A 245 -15.77 10.96 -5.93
C PRO A 245 -15.44 11.24 -7.41
N LEU A 246 -14.44 10.56 -7.91
CA LEU A 246 -14.22 10.44 -9.35
C LEU A 246 -15.19 9.42 -9.91
N GLU A 247 -15.61 9.65 -11.15
CA GLU A 247 -16.22 8.57 -11.92
C GLU A 247 -15.26 7.40 -12.02
N PRO A 248 -15.71 6.14 -11.95
CA PRO A 248 -14.82 4.98 -11.86
C PRO A 248 -13.74 4.94 -12.95
N LEU A 249 -14.07 5.33 -14.20
CA LEU A 249 -13.09 5.38 -15.29
C LEU A 249 -12.18 6.62 -15.26
N ALA A 250 -12.49 7.61 -14.43
CA ALA A 250 -11.64 8.77 -14.21
C ALA A 250 -10.59 8.56 -13.11
N ALA A 251 -10.75 7.51 -12.30
CA ALA A 251 -9.78 7.13 -11.26
C ALA A 251 -8.58 6.37 -11.87
N VAL A 252 -7.90 6.98 -12.84
CA VAL A 252 -6.88 6.33 -13.68
C VAL A 252 -5.63 5.84 -12.94
N ARG A 253 -5.45 6.26 -11.68
CA ARG A 253 -4.33 5.80 -10.83
C ARG A 253 -4.67 4.58 -9.99
N GLU A 254 -5.93 4.14 -10.01
CA GLU A 254 -6.37 2.98 -9.24
C GLU A 254 -6.24 1.70 -10.08
N PRO A 255 -5.54 0.68 -9.59
CA PRO A 255 -5.40 -0.59 -10.32
C PRO A 255 -6.74 -1.25 -10.66
N ALA A 256 -7.76 -1.06 -9.81
CA ALA A 256 -9.11 -1.56 -10.06
C ALA A 256 -9.76 -0.93 -11.30
N THR A 257 -9.40 0.32 -11.63
CA THR A 257 -9.90 0.99 -12.84
C THR A 257 -9.42 0.29 -14.11
N LEU A 258 -8.18 -0.22 -14.14
CA LEU A 258 -7.69 -0.98 -15.29
C LEU A 258 -8.51 -2.27 -15.49
N ALA A 259 -8.88 -2.94 -14.40
CA ALA A 259 -9.77 -4.11 -14.49
C ALA A 259 -11.17 -3.75 -15.02
N LEU A 260 -11.73 -2.59 -14.60
CA LEU A 260 -13.00 -2.09 -15.13
C LEU A 260 -12.89 -1.74 -16.63
N VAL A 261 -11.81 -1.11 -17.06
CA VAL A 261 -11.55 -0.81 -18.48
C VAL A 261 -11.50 -2.11 -19.28
N MET A 262 -10.78 -3.12 -18.82
CA MET A 262 -10.68 -4.40 -19.51
C MET A 262 -12.02 -5.14 -19.56
N ALA A 263 -12.76 -5.15 -18.46
CA ALA A 263 -14.12 -5.71 -18.45
C ALA A 263 -15.05 -5.00 -19.45
N ARG A 264 -14.92 -3.68 -19.58
CA ARG A 264 -15.71 -2.90 -20.56
C ARG A 264 -15.29 -3.17 -21.99
N LEU A 265 -14.00 -3.32 -22.27
CA LEU A 265 -13.49 -3.66 -23.61
C LEU A 265 -13.98 -5.04 -24.05
N ARG A 266 -14.10 -5.99 -23.14
CA ARG A 266 -14.57 -7.35 -23.42
C ARG A 266 -16.08 -7.56 -23.27
N ALA A 267 -16.83 -6.53 -22.88
CA ALA A 267 -18.29 -6.61 -22.81
C ALA A 267 -18.93 -6.91 -24.19
N GLU A 268 -20.19 -7.35 -24.21
CA GLU A 268 -20.90 -7.74 -25.43
C GLU A 268 -20.87 -6.65 -26.52
N ASP A 269 -20.98 -5.40 -26.11
CA ASP A 269 -20.89 -4.19 -26.95
C ASP A 269 -19.49 -3.50 -26.90
N GLY A 270 -18.48 -4.22 -26.43
CA GLY A 270 -17.09 -3.75 -26.30
C GLY A 270 -16.30 -3.86 -27.61
N CYS A 271 -14.98 -3.88 -27.48
CA CYS A 271 -14.07 -3.96 -28.63
C CYS A 271 -14.05 -5.38 -29.24
N PRO A 272 -14.33 -5.53 -30.54
CA PRO A 272 -14.35 -6.84 -31.18
C PRO A 272 -13.00 -7.57 -31.09
N TRP A 273 -11.88 -6.84 -31.22
CA TRP A 273 -10.55 -7.43 -31.15
C TRP A 273 -10.24 -8.00 -29.75
N ASP A 274 -10.52 -7.22 -28.70
CA ASP A 274 -10.29 -7.67 -27.32
C ASP A 274 -11.15 -8.88 -26.95
N ARG A 275 -12.38 -8.94 -27.45
CA ARG A 275 -13.31 -10.05 -27.21
C ARG A 275 -12.85 -11.38 -27.82
N GLU A 276 -12.15 -11.32 -28.96
CA GLU A 276 -11.64 -12.50 -29.66
C GLU A 276 -10.39 -13.09 -29.00
N GLN A 277 -9.72 -12.34 -28.11
CA GLN A 277 -8.48 -12.82 -27.49
C GLN A 277 -8.73 -13.97 -26.52
N THR A 278 -7.77 -14.90 -26.52
CA THR A 278 -7.70 -16.05 -25.62
C THR A 278 -6.37 -16.04 -24.87
N HIS A 279 -6.24 -16.88 -23.83
CA HIS A 279 -4.96 -17.07 -23.15
C HIS A 279 -3.82 -17.45 -24.12
N GLU A 280 -4.12 -18.25 -25.13
CA GLU A 280 -3.16 -18.69 -26.15
C GLU A 280 -2.75 -17.56 -27.09
N SER A 281 -3.72 -16.77 -27.57
CA SER A 281 -3.44 -15.66 -28.49
C SER A 281 -2.62 -14.56 -27.85
N LEU A 282 -2.82 -14.30 -26.55
CA LEU A 282 -2.11 -13.28 -25.78
C LEU A 282 -0.69 -13.71 -25.36
N ARG A 283 -0.38 -15.00 -25.43
CA ARG A 283 0.94 -15.50 -25.00
C ARG A 283 2.11 -14.77 -25.66
N ARG A 284 1.98 -14.44 -26.95
CA ARG A 284 3.04 -13.73 -27.68
C ARG A 284 3.25 -12.31 -27.16
N PHE A 285 2.17 -11.60 -26.85
CA PHE A 285 2.26 -10.23 -26.34
C PHE A 285 2.88 -10.19 -24.95
N LEU A 286 2.49 -11.07 -24.03
CA LEU A 286 3.12 -11.15 -22.71
C LEU A 286 4.64 -11.38 -22.80
N LEU A 287 5.09 -12.16 -23.80
CA LEU A 287 6.51 -12.39 -24.04
C LEU A 287 7.19 -11.14 -24.63
N GLU A 288 6.53 -10.48 -25.60
CA GLU A 288 6.99 -9.27 -26.26
C GLU A 288 7.21 -8.15 -25.25
N GLU A 289 6.18 -7.78 -24.47
CA GLU A 289 6.27 -6.75 -23.42
C GLU A 289 7.35 -7.07 -22.38
N THR A 290 7.51 -8.35 -22.04
CA THR A 290 8.58 -8.77 -21.09
C THR A 290 9.97 -8.48 -21.67
N TYR A 291 10.19 -8.73 -22.96
CA TYR A 291 11.48 -8.44 -23.60
C TYR A 291 11.71 -6.95 -23.83
N GLU A 292 10.66 -6.18 -24.12
CA GLU A 292 10.74 -4.73 -24.27
C GLU A 292 11.10 -4.07 -22.92
N ALA A 293 10.49 -4.51 -21.83
CA ALA A 293 10.89 -4.09 -20.49
C ALA A 293 12.37 -4.42 -20.17
N LEU A 294 12.85 -5.61 -20.55
CA LEU A 294 14.27 -5.97 -20.39
C LEU A 294 15.18 -5.08 -21.26
N GLU A 295 14.76 -4.70 -22.47
CA GLU A 295 15.53 -3.80 -23.33
C GLU A 295 15.66 -2.40 -22.71
N LYS A 296 14.58 -1.87 -22.08
CA LYS A 296 14.64 -0.59 -21.35
C LYS A 296 15.56 -0.68 -20.13
N LEU A 297 15.51 -1.78 -19.39
CA LEU A 297 16.45 -2.03 -18.27
C LEU A 297 17.90 -2.06 -18.75
N ASP A 298 18.20 -2.80 -19.82
CA ASP A 298 19.53 -2.88 -20.41
C ASP A 298 20.03 -1.51 -20.91
N ALA A 299 19.12 -0.65 -21.37
CA ALA A 299 19.43 0.71 -21.82
C ALA A 299 19.52 1.74 -20.67
N GLY A 300 19.07 1.42 -19.48
CA GLY A 300 18.92 2.36 -18.36
C GLY A 300 17.83 3.41 -18.60
N ASP A 301 16.87 3.12 -19.48
CA ASP A 301 15.74 3.98 -19.83
C ASP A 301 14.59 3.79 -18.82
N VAL A 302 14.65 4.50 -17.70
CA VAL A 302 13.64 4.42 -16.63
C VAL A 302 12.26 4.91 -17.10
N SER A 303 12.22 5.89 -17.99
CA SER A 303 10.94 6.41 -18.50
C SER A 303 10.26 5.42 -19.45
N GLY A 304 11.03 4.79 -20.36
CA GLY A 304 10.49 3.74 -21.20
C GLY A 304 10.10 2.48 -20.41
N LEU A 305 10.82 2.18 -19.33
CA LEU A 305 10.47 1.06 -18.44
C LEU A 305 9.10 1.24 -17.78
N GLU A 306 8.67 2.47 -17.46
CA GLU A 306 7.33 2.74 -16.91
C GLU A 306 6.24 2.32 -17.90
N GLU A 307 6.41 2.60 -19.19
CA GLU A 307 5.50 2.22 -20.27
C GLU A 307 5.38 0.70 -20.38
N GLU A 308 6.51 0.00 -20.52
CA GLU A 308 6.53 -1.47 -20.67
C GLU A 308 6.00 -2.21 -19.45
N LEU A 309 6.24 -1.70 -18.24
CA LEU A 309 5.62 -2.26 -17.02
C LEU A 309 4.10 -2.07 -17.03
N GLY A 310 3.60 -0.99 -17.61
CA GLY A 310 2.17 -0.77 -17.85
C GLY A 310 1.59 -1.82 -18.80
N ASP A 311 2.30 -2.15 -19.87
CA ASP A 311 1.87 -3.13 -20.87
C ASP A 311 1.93 -4.57 -20.30
N ILE A 312 2.92 -4.90 -19.50
CA ILE A 312 2.93 -6.16 -18.73
C ILE A 312 1.72 -6.23 -17.77
N LEU A 313 1.41 -5.13 -17.07
CA LEU A 313 0.25 -5.07 -16.17
C LEU A 313 -1.06 -5.25 -16.95
N LEU A 314 -1.17 -4.67 -18.15
CA LEU A 314 -2.29 -4.87 -19.05
C LEU A 314 -2.47 -6.35 -19.39
N GLN A 315 -1.40 -7.08 -19.73
CA GLN A 315 -1.45 -8.52 -20.00
C GLN A 315 -1.97 -9.30 -18.78
N ILE A 316 -1.52 -8.96 -17.57
CA ILE A 316 -1.98 -9.61 -16.33
C ILE A 316 -3.49 -9.42 -16.15
N VAL A 317 -3.98 -8.18 -16.31
CA VAL A 317 -5.40 -7.86 -16.16
C VAL A 317 -6.23 -8.50 -17.27
N PHE A 318 -5.71 -8.54 -18.50
CA PHE A 318 -6.39 -9.17 -19.64
C PHE A 318 -6.59 -10.67 -19.40
N HIS A 319 -5.55 -11.38 -19.01
CA HIS A 319 -5.63 -12.80 -18.64
C HIS A 319 -6.61 -13.03 -17.47
N SER A 320 -6.61 -12.15 -16.48
CA SER A 320 -7.52 -12.23 -15.34
C SER A 320 -8.97 -12.03 -15.76
N GLN A 321 -9.24 -11.12 -16.69
CA GLN A 321 -10.59 -10.87 -17.21
C GLN A 321 -11.11 -12.09 -17.99
N ILE A 322 -10.27 -12.71 -18.85
CA ILE A 322 -10.65 -13.93 -19.57
C ILE A 322 -11.00 -15.07 -18.60
N ALA A 323 -10.20 -15.23 -17.55
CA ALA A 323 -10.44 -16.25 -16.52
C ALA A 323 -11.71 -15.97 -15.72
N SER A 324 -12.00 -14.70 -15.42
CA SER A 324 -13.23 -14.27 -14.72
C SER A 324 -14.49 -14.58 -15.53
N GLU A 325 -14.45 -14.44 -16.85
CA GLU A 325 -15.57 -14.78 -17.74
C GLU A 325 -15.95 -16.28 -17.71
N THR A 326 -14.96 -17.13 -17.36
CA THR A 326 -15.18 -18.58 -17.17
C THR A 326 -15.39 -18.98 -15.71
N GLY A 327 -15.36 -18.00 -14.78
CA GLY A 327 -15.52 -18.25 -13.33
C GLY A 327 -14.34 -19.00 -12.70
N THR A 328 -13.14 -18.92 -13.29
CA THR A 328 -11.96 -19.62 -12.80
C THR A 328 -11.23 -18.83 -11.72
N PHE A 329 -10.84 -17.60 -12.01
CA PHE A 329 -10.26 -16.61 -11.09
C PHE A 329 -10.41 -15.20 -11.66
N ASP A 330 -10.25 -14.18 -10.84
CA ASP A 330 -10.26 -12.78 -11.25
C ASP A 330 -8.95 -12.06 -10.91
N PHE A 331 -8.88 -10.76 -11.22
CA PHE A 331 -7.71 -9.95 -10.90
C PHE A 331 -7.47 -9.83 -9.38
N GLY A 332 -8.54 -9.81 -8.57
CA GLY A 332 -8.45 -9.82 -7.11
C GLY A 332 -7.79 -11.09 -6.59
N ASP A 333 -8.09 -12.25 -7.17
CA ASP A 333 -7.47 -13.52 -6.82
C ASP A 333 -5.96 -13.53 -7.13
N VAL A 334 -5.55 -12.96 -8.26
CA VAL A 334 -4.13 -12.81 -8.63
C VAL A 334 -3.40 -11.95 -7.59
N VAL A 335 -3.99 -10.81 -7.22
CA VAL A 335 -3.45 -9.91 -6.19
C VAL A 335 -3.41 -10.61 -4.83
N ALA A 336 -4.50 -11.25 -4.41
CA ALA A 336 -4.57 -11.95 -3.12
C ALA A 336 -3.53 -13.07 -3.03
N GLY A 337 -3.32 -13.80 -4.10
CA GLY A 337 -2.32 -14.86 -4.19
C GLY A 337 -0.89 -14.35 -3.97
N ILE A 338 -0.50 -13.26 -4.64
CA ILE A 338 0.84 -12.70 -4.48
C ILE A 338 1.03 -12.02 -3.13
N VAL A 339 0.04 -11.26 -2.63
CA VAL A 339 0.09 -10.61 -1.32
C VAL A 339 0.28 -11.65 -0.21
N SER A 340 -0.57 -12.69 -0.19
CA SER A 340 -0.50 -13.77 0.80
C SER A 340 0.87 -14.47 0.77
N LYS A 341 1.42 -14.69 -0.42
CA LYS A 341 2.74 -15.26 -0.62
C LYS A 341 3.85 -14.36 -0.06
N MET A 342 3.80 -13.04 -0.33
CA MET A 342 4.80 -12.08 0.16
C MET A 342 4.77 -11.95 1.68
N VAL A 343 3.59 -11.79 2.28
CA VAL A 343 3.44 -11.71 3.74
C VAL A 343 3.99 -12.97 4.41
N ARG A 344 3.62 -14.15 3.93
CA ARG A 344 4.06 -15.42 4.51
C ARG A 344 5.57 -15.67 4.38
N ARG A 345 6.19 -15.22 3.27
CA ARG A 345 7.63 -15.42 3.02
C ARG A 345 8.53 -14.39 3.68
N HIS A 346 7.95 -13.33 4.26
CA HIS A 346 8.69 -12.27 4.97
C HIS A 346 8.24 -12.15 6.44
N PRO A 347 8.34 -13.25 7.23
CA PRO A 347 7.91 -13.22 8.63
C PRO A 347 8.76 -12.31 9.52
N HIS A 348 9.92 -11.88 9.05
CA HIS A 348 10.78 -10.88 9.70
C HIS A 348 10.31 -9.43 9.48
N VAL A 349 9.36 -9.19 8.58
CA VAL A 349 8.74 -7.88 8.32
C VAL A 349 7.31 -7.85 8.84
N PHE A 350 6.56 -8.94 8.64
CA PHE A 350 5.12 -9.00 8.91
C PHE A 350 4.75 -9.89 10.11
N GLY A 351 5.73 -10.47 10.80
CA GLY A 351 5.56 -11.35 11.97
C GLY A 351 6.66 -11.15 12.98
N ASP A 352 6.86 -12.14 13.86
CA ASP A 352 7.77 -12.07 15.01
C ASP A 352 9.18 -12.67 14.73
N ALA A 353 9.46 -13.12 13.51
CA ALA A 353 10.76 -13.69 13.17
C ALA A 353 11.83 -12.59 13.07
N VAL A 354 13.05 -12.90 13.53
CA VAL A 354 14.18 -11.97 13.42
C VAL A 354 15.14 -12.46 12.33
N ALA A 355 15.39 -11.64 11.33
CA ALA A 355 16.44 -11.87 10.33
C ALA A 355 17.19 -10.54 10.09
N THR A 356 18.46 -10.50 10.51
CA THR A 356 19.30 -9.29 10.46
C THR A 356 20.29 -9.30 9.29
N THR A 357 20.38 -10.40 8.53
CA THR A 357 21.28 -10.53 7.39
C THR A 357 20.54 -11.06 6.16
N THR A 358 21.01 -10.69 4.97
CA THR A 358 20.45 -11.16 3.70
C THR A 358 20.44 -12.70 3.62
N ASP A 359 21.48 -13.37 4.13
CA ASP A 359 21.57 -14.83 4.13
C ASP A 359 20.49 -15.47 5.00
N ALA A 360 20.22 -14.90 6.19
CA ALA A 360 19.14 -15.36 7.06
C ALA A 360 17.77 -15.19 6.42
N VAL A 361 17.55 -14.08 5.69
CA VAL A 361 16.33 -13.84 4.91
C VAL A 361 16.16 -14.89 3.81
N LEU A 362 17.21 -15.18 3.04
CA LEU A 362 17.19 -16.18 1.97
C LEU A 362 16.93 -17.59 2.51
N GLN A 363 17.56 -17.96 3.63
CA GLN A 363 17.34 -19.26 4.28
C GLN A 363 15.88 -19.42 4.75
N ASN A 364 15.32 -18.39 5.39
CA ASN A 364 13.92 -18.39 5.83
C ASN A 364 12.95 -18.49 4.63
N TRP A 365 13.24 -17.75 3.57
CA TRP A 365 12.45 -17.77 2.34
C TRP A 365 12.45 -19.16 1.67
N GLU A 366 13.61 -19.84 1.60
CA GLU A 366 13.72 -21.18 1.06
C GLU A 366 13.05 -22.23 1.94
N ALA A 367 13.17 -22.12 3.26
CA ALA A 367 12.49 -23.01 4.20
C ALA A 367 10.98 -22.91 4.05
N THR A 368 10.44 -21.69 3.97
CA THR A 368 9.01 -21.44 3.74
C THR A 368 8.54 -21.99 2.40
N LYS A 369 9.32 -21.78 1.33
CA LYS A 369 9.04 -22.31 0.00
C LYS A 369 9.07 -23.85 -0.06
N ARG A 370 9.90 -24.48 0.77
CA ARG A 370 9.95 -25.94 0.92
C ARG A 370 8.70 -26.45 1.62
N ALA A 371 8.31 -25.83 2.75
CA ALA A 371 7.10 -26.19 3.49
C ALA A 371 5.81 -26.03 2.64
N GLU A 372 5.74 -24.99 1.81
CA GLU A 372 4.63 -24.79 0.85
C GLU A 372 4.52 -25.95 -0.16
N ARG A 373 5.66 -26.45 -0.66
CA ARG A 373 5.68 -27.58 -1.59
C ARG A 373 5.27 -28.88 -0.93
N ASP A 374 5.70 -29.09 0.30
CA ASP A 374 5.39 -30.30 1.05
C ASP A 374 3.88 -30.34 1.41
N SER A 375 3.31 -29.21 1.80
CA SER A 375 1.85 -29.11 2.09
C SER A 375 0.97 -29.22 0.83
N ALA A 376 1.43 -28.76 -0.33
CA ALA A 376 0.69 -28.90 -1.59
C ALA A 376 0.71 -30.36 -2.12
N ALA A 377 1.67 -31.18 -1.73
CA ALA A 377 1.76 -32.58 -2.11
C ALA A 377 0.73 -33.47 -1.39
N ASP A 378 0.23 -33.04 -0.20
CA ASP A 378 -0.76 -33.79 0.58
C ASP A 378 -2.20 -33.68 0.07
N THR A 379 -2.48 -32.80 -0.90
CA THR A 379 -3.84 -32.51 -1.38
C THR A 379 -4.24 -33.21 -2.67
N GLU A 380 -3.33 -33.83 -3.41
CA GLU A 380 -3.66 -34.61 -4.61
C GLU A 380 -3.59 -36.12 -4.34
N ALA A 381 -4.76 -36.71 -4.13
CA ALA A 381 -5.08 -38.13 -4.30
C ALA A 381 -3.97 -39.16 -3.95
N GLY A 382 -3.74 -39.41 -2.69
CA GLY A 382 -3.43 -40.76 -2.14
C GLY A 382 -2.15 -41.50 -2.60
N VAL A 383 -1.33 -40.95 -3.50
CA VAL A 383 -0.03 -41.50 -3.89
C VAL A 383 0.98 -40.36 -3.82
N PRO A 384 2.04 -40.45 -3.00
CA PRO A 384 3.09 -39.45 -2.98
C PRO A 384 3.88 -39.50 -4.30
N VAL A 385 3.49 -38.70 -5.28
CA VAL A 385 4.31 -38.46 -6.46
C VAL A 385 5.51 -37.60 -5.98
N ARG A 386 6.67 -38.22 -5.88
CA ARG A 386 7.91 -37.55 -5.53
C ARG A 386 8.22 -36.52 -6.64
N LYS A 387 7.84 -35.25 -6.43
CA LYS A 387 8.15 -34.15 -7.37
C LYS A 387 9.67 -34.04 -7.50
N SER A 388 10.14 -33.93 -8.73
CA SER A 388 11.58 -33.70 -9.01
C SER A 388 12.00 -32.36 -8.39
N MET A 389 13.25 -32.28 -7.95
CA MET A 389 13.81 -30.99 -7.47
C MET A 389 13.89 -29.96 -8.60
N LEU A 390 13.87 -30.41 -9.85
CA LEU A 390 13.88 -29.58 -11.05
C LEU A 390 12.46 -29.13 -11.45
N ASP A 391 11.40 -29.69 -10.84
CA ASP A 391 10.02 -29.26 -11.09
C ASP A 391 9.84 -27.78 -10.72
N GLY A 392 9.12 -27.05 -11.60
CA GLY A 392 8.91 -25.60 -11.44
C GLY A 392 10.05 -24.73 -12.02
N VAL A 393 10.97 -25.31 -12.85
CA VAL A 393 11.71 -24.53 -13.85
C VAL A 393 10.85 -24.51 -15.12
N PRO A 394 10.37 -23.33 -15.56
CA PRO A 394 9.54 -23.28 -16.78
C PRO A 394 10.33 -23.76 -18.00
N ARG A 395 9.73 -24.69 -18.75
CA ARG A 395 10.36 -25.19 -19.98
C ARG A 395 10.38 -24.19 -21.14
N SER A 396 9.63 -23.10 -20.98
CA SER A 396 9.54 -22.00 -21.95
C SER A 396 10.55 -20.88 -21.71
N LEU A 397 11.39 -20.97 -20.68
CA LEU A 397 12.49 -20.02 -20.49
C LEU A 397 13.48 -20.09 -21.67
N PRO A 398 14.18 -18.98 -21.98
CA PRO A 398 15.36 -19.01 -22.84
C PRO A 398 16.34 -20.09 -22.39
N ALA A 399 16.98 -20.76 -23.33
CA ALA A 399 17.71 -21.99 -23.03
C ALA A 399 18.84 -21.82 -22.02
N LEU A 400 19.58 -20.71 -22.07
CA LEU A 400 20.65 -20.44 -21.11
C LEU A 400 20.09 -20.14 -19.70
N ALA A 401 19.03 -19.34 -19.60
CA ALA A 401 18.36 -19.06 -18.34
C ALA A 401 17.75 -20.32 -17.72
N GLN A 402 17.14 -21.18 -18.55
CA GLN A 402 16.63 -22.49 -18.13
C GLN A 402 17.74 -23.36 -17.57
N SER A 403 18.87 -23.49 -18.32
CA SER A 403 20.04 -24.29 -17.94
C SER A 403 20.64 -23.80 -16.63
N GLN A 404 20.81 -22.48 -16.46
CA GLN A 404 21.31 -21.89 -15.22
C GLN A 404 20.38 -22.18 -14.03
N SER A 405 19.07 -22.04 -14.21
CA SER A 405 18.06 -22.33 -13.17
C SER A 405 18.07 -23.84 -12.78
N ILE A 406 18.27 -24.74 -13.73
CA ILE A 406 18.39 -26.18 -13.48
C ILE A 406 19.66 -26.47 -12.65
N GLN A 407 20.79 -25.90 -13.05
CA GLN A 407 22.08 -26.09 -12.38
C GLN A 407 22.09 -25.49 -10.97
N ASP A 408 21.48 -24.31 -10.75
CA ASP A 408 21.30 -23.71 -9.42
C ASP A 408 20.54 -24.63 -8.47
N ARG A 409 19.50 -25.30 -8.98
CA ARG A 409 18.72 -26.23 -8.15
C ARG A 409 19.51 -27.52 -7.84
N ALA A 410 20.29 -28.03 -8.79
CA ALA A 410 21.17 -29.17 -8.59
C ALA A 410 22.27 -28.85 -7.56
N ALA A 411 22.89 -27.68 -7.67
CA ALA A 411 23.92 -27.21 -6.74
C ALA A 411 23.45 -27.12 -5.28
N ARG A 412 22.21 -26.70 -5.04
CA ARG A 412 21.62 -26.63 -3.69
C ARG A 412 21.55 -27.95 -2.93
N VAL A 413 21.59 -29.06 -3.62
CA VAL A 413 21.59 -30.39 -3.01
C VAL A 413 22.98 -31.05 -3.06
N GLY A 414 24.01 -30.24 -3.37
CA GLY A 414 25.39 -30.72 -3.42
C GLY A 414 25.79 -31.37 -4.74
N PHE A 415 24.92 -31.35 -5.77
CA PHE A 415 25.27 -31.82 -7.09
C PHE A 415 25.93 -30.69 -7.91
N ASP A 416 27.19 -30.43 -7.61
CA ASP A 416 28.00 -29.39 -8.23
C ASP A 416 29.48 -29.75 -8.18
N TRP A 417 30.29 -29.15 -9.04
CA TRP A 417 31.74 -29.28 -8.97
C TRP A 417 32.29 -28.62 -7.69
N PRO A 418 33.37 -29.19 -7.08
CA PRO A 418 33.97 -28.62 -5.89
C PRO A 418 34.57 -27.23 -6.14
N ASP A 419 35.15 -27.01 -7.31
CA ASP A 419 35.75 -25.75 -7.71
C ASP A 419 35.57 -25.47 -9.22
N ILE A 420 36.07 -24.30 -9.66
CA ILE A 420 35.98 -23.85 -11.04
C ILE A 420 36.87 -24.68 -12.00
N THR A 421 37.91 -25.34 -11.50
CA THR A 421 38.87 -26.09 -12.31
C THR A 421 38.20 -27.25 -13.02
N GLY A 422 37.35 -27.99 -12.28
CA GLY A 422 36.60 -29.10 -12.88
C GLY A 422 35.64 -28.66 -14.00
N VAL A 423 35.07 -27.46 -13.89
CA VAL A 423 34.21 -26.89 -14.95
C VAL A 423 35.04 -26.50 -16.17
N LEU A 424 36.24 -25.92 -15.99
CA LEU A 424 37.15 -25.58 -17.08
C LEU A 424 37.66 -26.82 -17.81
N ASP A 425 38.02 -27.86 -17.05
CA ASP A 425 38.44 -29.15 -17.65
C ASP A 425 37.30 -29.75 -18.48
N LYS A 426 36.05 -29.67 -18.02
CA LYS A 426 34.88 -30.13 -18.76
C LYS A 426 34.63 -29.32 -20.04
N ILE A 427 34.86 -28.02 -20.05
CA ILE A 427 34.75 -27.18 -21.26
C ILE A 427 35.76 -27.67 -22.33
N VAL A 428 36.99 -27.99 -21.89
CA VAL A 428 38.04 -28.52 -22.82
C VAL A 428 37.64 -29.89 -23.36
N GLU A 429 37.08 -30.75 -22.52
CA GLU A 429 36.56 -32.07 -22.91
C GLU A 429 35.43 -31.93 -23.94
N GLU A 430 34.39 -31.16 -23.69
CA GLU A 430 33.26 -30.91 -24.61
C GLU A 430 33.73 -30.31 -25.94
N ALA A 431 34.67 -29.36 -25.89
CA ALA A 431 35.23 -28.76 -27.09
C ALA A 431 35.99 -29.79 -27.94
N ARG A 432 36.66 -30.79 -27.32
CA ARG A 432 37.34 -31.86 -28.03
C ARG A 432 36.34 -32.87 -28.62
N GLU A 433 35.34 -33.30 -27.84
CA GLU A 433 34.27 -34.19 -28.28
C GLU A 433 33.51 -33.60 -29.48
N LEU A 434 33.24 -32.30 -29.47
CA LEU A 434 32.64 -31.57 -30.60
C LEU A 434 33.51 -31.67 -31.87
N THR A 435 34.86 -31.66 -31.76
CA THR A 435 35.75 -31.76 -32.93
C THR A 435 35.86 -33.18 -33.45
N GLU A 436 35.66 -34.20 -32.60
CA GLU A 436 35.71 -35.61 -32.91
C GLU A 436 34.34 -36.18 -33.35
N ALA A 437 33.23 -35.46 -33.06
CA ALA A 437 31.87 -35.87 -33.30
C ALA A 437 31.53 -36.02 -34.79
N ASN A 438 30.75 -37.04 -35.11
CA ASN A 438 30.14 -37.18 -36.43
C ASN A 438 28.92 -36.23 -36.58
N ASP A 439 28.37 -36.12 -37.78
CA ASP A 439 27.28 -35.17 -38.08
C ASP A 439 26.01 -35.40 -37.24
N ALA A 440 25.75 -36.64 -36.79
CA ALA A 440 24.59 -36.96 -35.96
C ALA A 440 24.79 -36.58 -34.48
N GLU A 441 26.01 -36.59 -33.99
CA GLU A 441 26.38 -36.29 -32.59
C GLU A 441 26.68 -34.80 -32.37
N ARG A 442 27.12 -34.08 -33.42
CA ARG A 442 27.59 -32.71 -33.36
C ARG A 442 26.61 -31.75 -32.67
N ALA A 443 25.30 -31.92 -32.87
CA ALA A 443 24.30 -31.08 -32.25
C ALA A 443 24.19 -31.28 -30.73
N SER A 444 24.41 -32.52 -30.25
CA SER A 444 24.46 -32.85 -28.83
C SER A 444 25.67 -32.19 -28.18
N GLU A 445 26.85 -32.37 -28.76
CA GLU A 445 28.10 -31.84 -28.20
C GLU A 445 28.11 -30.30 -28.13
N VAL A 446 27.51 -29.64 -29.12
CA VAL A 446 27.28 -28.17 -29.04
C VAL A 446 26.38 -27.81 -27.85
N GLY A 447 25.34 -28.62 -27.61
CA GLY A 447 24.44 -28.43 -26.46
C GLY A 447 25.16 -28.59 -25.11
N ASP A 448 25.99 -29.63 -25.00
CA ASP A 448 26.74 -29.94 -23.79
C ASP A 448 27.82 -28.87 -23.49
N LEU A 449 28.46 -28.34 -24.54
CA LEU A 449 29.38 -27.23 -24.43
C LEU A 449 28.65 -25.95 -23.91
N PHE A 450 27.47 -25.60 -24.47
CA PHE A 450 26.68 -24.47 -23.96
C PHE A 450 26.26 -24.67 -22.50
N PHE A 451 25.80 -25.87 -22.14
CA PHE A 451 25.41 -26.21 -20.79
C PHE A 451 26.56 -26.05 -19.79
N THR A 452 27.77 -26.47 -20.20
CA THR A 452 28.99 -26.33 -19.38
C THR A 452 29.44 -24.87 -19.27
N LEU A 453 29.32 -24.06 -20.34
CA LEU A 453 29.56 -22.60 -20.29
C LEU A 453 28.58 -21.87 -19.36
N VAL A 454 27.31 -22.29 -19.33
CA VAL A 454 26.33 -21.77 -18.37
C VAL A 454 26.74 -22.09 -16.93
N ASN A 455 27.30 -23.31 -16.69
CA ASN A 455 27.81 -23.65 -15.36
C ASN A 455 28.98 -22.74 -14.94
N LEU A 456 29.90 -22.47 -15.86
CA LEU A 456 30.99 -21.52 -15.61
C LEU A 456 30.44 -20.14 -15.26
N SER A 457 29.50 -19.62 -16.03
CA SER A 457 28.86 -18.32 -15.77
C SER A 457 28.26 -18.28 -14.39
N ARG A 458 27.48 -19.30 -14.02
CA ARG A 458 26.85 -19.43 -12.68
C ARG A 458 27.90 -19.41 -11.56
N ARG A 459 29.01 -20.14 -11.72
CA ARG A 459 30.09 -20.20 -10.73
C ARG A 459 30.85 -18.88 -10.57
N LEU A 460 30.86 -18.07 -11.62
CA LEU A 460 31.39 -16.69 -11.60
C LEU A 460 30.38 -15.66 -11.09
N GLY A 461 29.15 -16.05 -10.75
CA GLY A 461 28.09 -15.13 -10.34
C GLY A 461 27.54 -14.28 -11.49
N VAL A 462 27.66 -14.79 -12.74
CA VAL A 462 27.25 -14.08 -13.95
C VAL A 462 25.98 -14.72 -14.51
N ASP A 463 24.98 -13.92 -14.90
CA ASP A 463 23.84 -14.41 -15.65
C ASP A 463 24.24 -14.70 -17.09
N ALA A 464 24.02 -15.95 -17.52
CA ALA A 464 24.47 -16.43 -18.83
C ALA A 464 23.63 -15.85 -19.98
N GLU A 465 22.31 -15.72 -19.78
CA GLU A 465 21.38 -15.20 -20.79
C GLU A 465 21.63 -13.70 -21.01
N GLU A 466 21.72 -12.91 -19.92
CA GLU A 466 22.02 -11.48 -19.97
C GLU A 466 23.38 -11.22 -20.62
N SER A 467 24.41 -12.00 -20.26
CA SER A 467 25.76 -11.84 -20.80
C SER A 467 25.82 -12.08 -22.31
N LEU A 468 25.11 -13.10 -22.81
CA LEU A 468 25.05 -13.39 -24.24
C LEU A 468 24.21 -12.32 -24.97
N ARG A 469 23.07 -11.91 -24.43
CA ARG A 469 22.24 -10.81 -24.95
C ARG A 469 23.04 -9.51 -25.03
N GLY A 470 23.74 -9.14 -23.97
CA GLY A 470 24.62 -7.98 -23.96
C GLY A 470 25.73 -8.05 -25.03
N SER A 471 26.27 -9.25 -25.30
CA SER A 471 27.25 -9.43 -26.36
C SER A 471 26.63 -9.29 -27.76
N ALA A 472 25.43 -9.80 -27.97
CA ALA A 472 24.69 -9.65 -29.22
C ALA A 472 24.32 -8.15 -29.45
N ASN A 473 23.91 -7.44 -28.43
CA ASN A 473 23.61 -5.99 -28.50
C ASN A 473 24.87 -5.17 -28.82
N ARG A 474 26.00 -5.48 -28.19
CA ARG A 474 27.28 -4.85 -28.55
C ARG A 474 27.71 -5.14 -30.00
N PHE A 475 27.48 -6.36 -30.48
CA PHE A 475 27.74 -6.69 -31.87
C PHE A 475 26.86 -5.88 -32.81
N ARG A 476 25.54 -5.80 -32.55
CA ARG A 476 24.57 -5.04 -33.35
C ARG A 476 24.96 -3.55 -33.40
N ALA A 477 25.27 -2.95 -32.26
CA ALA A 477 25.68 -1.53 -32.19
C ALA A 477 26.95 -1.27 -33.01
N ARG A 478 27.97 -2.15 -32.89
CA ARG A 478 29.21 -2.04 -33.66
C ARG A 478 29.02 -2.27 -35.16
N PHE A 479 28.21 -3.25 -35.51
CA PHE A 479 27.88 -3.53 -36.91
C PHE A 479 27.12 -2.36 -37.54
N GLY A 480 26.20 -1.74 -36.84
CA GLY A 480 25.52 -0.49 -37.29
C GLY A 480 26.50 0.65 -37.60
N HIS A 481 27.60 0.78 -36.83
CA HIS A 481 28.67 1.72 -37.18
C HIS A 481 29.42 1.33 -38.46
N VAL A 482 29.65 0.04 -38.69
CA VAL A 482 30.24 -0.46 -39.94
C VAL A 482 29.30 -0.15 -41.10
N GLU A 483 28.01 -0.45 -41.00
CA GLU A 483 26.99 -0.14 -42.02
C GLU A 483 26.97 1.36 -42.37
N ALA A 484 26.94 2.24 -41.35
CA ALA A 484 26.98 3.68 -41.55
C ALA A 484 28.27 4.12 -42.26
N SER A 485 29.40 3.47 -41.95
CA SER A 485 30.70 3.75 -42.57
C SER A 485 30.73 3.33 -44.04
N VAL A 486 30.21 2.15 -44.37
CA VAL A 486 30.06 1.63 -45.74
C VAL A 486 29.16 2.57 -46.57
N ALA A 487 27.99 2.94 -46.00
CA ALA A 487 27.05 3.85 -46.64
C ALA A 487 27.67 5.24 -46.91
N THR A 488 28.42 5.77 -45.95
CA THR A 488 29.08 7.10 -46.10
C THR A 488 30.18 7.06 -47.17
N ARG A 489 30.90 5.93 -47.31
CA ARG A 489 31.92 5.76 -48.36
C ARG A 489 31.31 5.46 -49.74
N GLY A 490 30.02 5.11 -49.81
CA GLY A 490 29.37 4.77 -51.07
C GLY A 490 29.93 3.54 -51.77
N VAL A 491 30.49 2.60 -51.02
CA VAL A 491 31.11 1.35 -51.57
C VAL A 491 30.15 0.18 -51.39
N ASP A 492 30.24 -0.78 -52.28
CA ASP A 492 29.49 -2.03 -52.15
C ASP A 492 30.21 -3.00 -51.18
N TRP A 493 29.42 -3.70 -50.37
CA TRP A 493 29.95 -4.70 -49.39
C TRP A 493 30.82 -5.75 -50.03
N SER A 494 30.49 -6.16 -51.25
CA SER A 494 31.23 -7.19 -52.01
C SER A 494 32.63 -6.74 -52.49
N THR A 495 32.88 -5.43 -52.46
CA THR A 495 34.18 -4.86 -52.83
C THR A 495 35.16 -4.68 -51.70
N LEU A 496 34.69 -4.87 -50.44
CA LEU A 496 35.50 -4.73 -49.25
C LEU A 496 36.28 -6.02 -48.98
N ASP A 497 37.58 -5.87 -48.76
CA ASP A 497 38.39 -6.98 -48.32
C ASP A 497 38.35 -7.19 -46.78
N ALA A 498 38.87 -8.33 -46.33
CA ALA A 498 38.85 -8.68 -44.90
C ALA A 498 39.61 -7.66 -44.03
N SER A 499 40.65 -6.99 -44.52
CA SER A 499 41.43 -5.99 -43.81
C SER A 499 40.65 -4.69 -43.63
N GLU A 500 39.93 -4.30 -44.67
CA GLU A 500 39.06 -3.12 -44.64
C GLU A 500 37.90 -3.31 -43.63
N LEU A 501 37.27 -4.48 -43.66
CA LEU A 501 36.23 -4.84 -42.71
C LEU A 501 36.76 -4.89 -41.27
N ASP A 502 37.97 -5.44 -41.04
CA ASP A 502 38.57 -5.46 -39.70
C ASP A 502 38.93 -4.05 -39.19
N ASN A 503 39.41 -3.17 -40.09
CA ASN A 503 39.66 -1.77 -39.75
C ASN A 503 38.35 -1.04 -39.33
N MET A 504 37.26 -1.19 -40.12
CA MET A 504 35.96 -0.61 -39.80
C MET A 504 35.41 -1.16 -38.48
N TRP A 505 35.61 -2.46 -38.24
CA TRP A 505 35.20 -3.10 -36.99
C TRP A 505 36.00 -2.56 -35.79
N ASN A 506 37.29 -2.33 -35.92
CA ASN A 506 38.11 -1.73 -34.88
C ASN A 506 37.77 -0.26 -34.63
N ASP A 507 37.38 0.49 -35.67
CA ASP A 507 36.83 1.83 -35.54
C ASP A 507 35.50 1.83 -34.77
N ALA A 508 34.61 0.89 -35.12
CA ALA A 508 33.33 0.71 -34.40
C ALA A 508 33.55 0.35 -32.93
N LYS A 509 34.51 -0.54 -32.60
CA LYS A 509 34.90 -0.83 -31.22
C LYS A 509 35.31 0.43 -30.45
N ARG A 510 36.14 1.30 -31.08
CA ARG A 510 36.57 2.54 -30.46
C ARG A 510 35.40 3.52 -30.24
N ALA A 511 34.54 3.65 -31.22
CA ALA A 511 33.35 4.52 -31.16
C ALA A 511 32.32 4.07 -30.11
N THR A 512 32.21 2.76 -29.84
CA THR A 512 31.31 2.18 -28.85
C THR A 512 31.93 1.98 -27.48
N ALA A 513 33.24 2.13 -27.30
CA ALA A 513 33.95 1.94 -26.04
C ALA A 513 33.63 3.04 -24.99
N THR A 514 33.13 4.22 -25.42
CA THR A 514 32.77 5.34 -24.55
C THR A 514 31.35 5.23 -23.97
N ARG A 515 30.54 4.26 -24.43
CA ARG A 515 29.28 3.89 -23.79
C ARG A 515 29.55 2.68 -22.89
N THR A 516 30.16 2.90 -21.75
CA THR A 516 30.16 1.94 -20.65
C THR A 516 28.70 1.77 -20.23
N PHE A 517 28.10 0.63 -20.61
CA PHE A 517 26.93 0.15 -19.88
C PHE A 517 27.33 -0.01 -18.42
N PRO A 518 26.56 0.49 -17.46
CA PRO A 518 26.86 0.26 -16.05
C PRO A 518 26.99 -1.26 -15.87
N SER A 519 28.20 -1.72 -15.55
CA SER A 519 28.38 -3.06 -15.03
C SER A 519 27.52 -3.14 -13.78
N HIS A 520 26.47 -3.95 -13.79
CA HIS A 520 25.81 -4.36 -12.56
C HIS A 520 26.88 -5.06 -11.72
N ASP A 521 27.47 -4.30 -10.82
CA ASP A 521 28.28 -4.82 -9.73
C ASP A 521 27.29 -5.53 -8.80
N SER A 522 27.06 -6.80 -9.07
CA SER A 522 26.36 -7.74 -8.19
C SER A 522 27.28 -8.14 -7.04
N GLY A 523 28.07 -7.19 -6.54
CA GLY A 523 28.78 -7.30 -5.28
C GLY A 523 27.76 -7.31 -4.15
N PRO A 524 27.99 -8.09 -3.08
CA PRO A 524 27.13 -8.05 -1.90
C PRO A 524 27.09 -6.62 -1.38
N TYR A 525 25.87 -6.10 -1.19
CA TYR A 525 25.59 -4.80 -0.61
C TYR A 525 26.43 -4.62 0.66
N GLN A 526 27.57 -3.93 0.54
CA GLN A 526 28.38 -3.55 1.69
C GLN A 526 27.67 -2.42 2.41
N ALA A 527 27.09 -2.76 3.56
CA ALA A 527 26.60 -1.77 4.51
C ALA A 527 27.74 -0.78 4.82
N SER A 528 27.51 0.50 4.55
CA SER A 528 28.41 1.59 4.96
C SER A 528 28.56 1.57 6.48
N PRO A 529 29.76 1.75 7.02
CA PRO A 529 29.97 1.83 8.45
C PRO A 529 29.31 3.08 9.02
N GLU A 530 28.79 2.93 10.21
CA GLU A 530 28.19 3.93 11.08
C GLU A 530 28.88 5.30 11.01
N GLY A 531 28.10 6.30 10.76
CA GLY A 531 28.46 7.72 10.88
C GLY A 531 27.51 8.42 11.82
N SER A 532 27.89 8.45 13.09
CA SER A 532 27.62 9.43 14.15
C SER A 532 26.32 10.25 14.13
N ASP A 533 25.59 10.10 15.23
CA ASP A 533 24.68 11.06 15.86
C ASP A 533 24.86 12.51 15.42
N THR A 534 23.79 13.10 14.89
CA THR A 534 23.50 14.51 15.15
C THR A 534 21.98 14.68 15.24
N VAL A 535 21.52 14.72 16.47
CA VAL A 535 20.22 15.25 16.88
C VAL A 535 20.17 16.71 16.43
N VAL A 536 19.19 17.09 15.63
CA VAL A 536 18.74 18.45 15.49
C VAL A 536 17.25 18.52 15.76
N ARG A 537 16.93 19.35 16.72
CA ARG A 537 15.66 19.66 17.39
C ARG A 537 14.53 20.07 16.42
#